data_cb4513fc4dd34ee2c05bb6c78a951789
#
_entry.id   cb4513fc4dd34ee2c05bb6c78a951789
#
_cell.length_a   1.000
_cell.length_b   1.000
_cell.length_c   1.000
_cell.angle_alpha   90.00
_cell.angle_beta   90.00
_cell.angle_gamma   90.00
#
_symmetry.space_group_name_H-M   'P 1'
#
loop_
_entity.id
_entity.type
_entity.pdbx_description
1 polymer ?
#
loop_
_entity_poly.entity_id
_entity_poly.type
_entity_poly.pdbx_seq_one_letter_code
_entity_poly.pdbx_strand_id
1 'polypeptide(L)'
;SLHDALPILLFQVVFYAQMAQEEGRFNFDDICAAISDKLERRHPHIFGDASAGNSAEVLARWEQIKSAERAEKSQHSALDDIPLNLPALMRAHKIQKRCSAVGFDWTSLGPVLEKVHEEIDEVMHEAQQAVVDEAKLEEEMGDLLFATVNLSRHLGVKAETALQKANIKFERRFREVERIVASRGLEMSGIDLDAMEEVWQEVKRQEHDL
;
A
#
# COMPACT_ATOMS: atom_id res chain seq x y z
N SER A 1 15.79 14.93 2.59
CA SER A 1 16.44 13.71 2.11
C SER A 1 16.33 12.58 3.15
N LEU A 2 16.62 11.33 2.77
CA LEU A 2 16.67 10.21 3.71
C LEU A 2 17.71 10.46 4.80
N HIS A 3 18.82 11.10 4.45
CA HIS A 3 19.90 11.48 5.36
C HIS A 3 19.41 12.42 6.48
N ASP A 4 18.46 13.32 6.18
CA ASP A 4 17.93 14.26 7.17
C ASP A 4 16.85 13.62 8.06
N ALA A 5 16.14 12.62 7.54
CA ALA A 5 15.08 11.94 8.27
C ALA A 5 15.60 10.88 9.28
N LEU A 6 16.70 10.19 8.96
CA LEU A 6 17.22 9.10 9.80
C LEU A 6 17.64 9.55 11.22
N PRO A 7 18.32 10.69 11.42
CA PRO A 7 18.66 11.16 12.78
C PRO A 7 17.41 11.46 13.61
N ILE A 8 16.35 12.00 12.99
CA ILE A 8 15.08 12.28 13.67
C ILE A 8 14.39 10.98 14.09
N LEU A 9 14.36 9.97 13.21
CA LEU A 9 13.79 8.66 13.55
C LEU A 9 14.57 7.98 14.68
N LEU A 10 15.90 8.02 14.64
CA LEU A 10 16.74 7.46 15.71
C LEU A 10 16.49 8.19 17.03
N PHE A 11 16.40 9.52 16.99
CA PHE A 11 16.08 10.32 18.17
C PHE A 11 14.74 9.90 18.79
N GLN A 12 13.70 9.67 17.99
CA GLN A 12 12.40 9.22 18.48
C GLN A 12 12.51 7.87 19.22
N VAL A 13 13.27 6.93 18.69
CA VAL A 13 13.49 5.64 19.34
C VAL A 13 14.18 5.79 20.69
N VAL A 14 15.27 6.57 20.75
CA VAL A 14 16.02 6.83 21.98
C VAL A 14 15.16 7.58 22.98
N PHE A 15 14.41 8.58 22.55
CA PHE A 15 13.55 9.40 23.41
C PHE A 15 12.43 8.55 24.06
N TYR A 16 11.72 7.72 23.28
CA TYR A 16 10.71 6.84 23.85
C TYR A 16 11.30 5.73 24.73
N ALA A 17 12.48 5.24 24.40
CA ALA A 17 13.18 4.29 25.26
C ALA A 17 13.52 4.91 26.64
N GLN A 18 13.94 6.17 26.67
CA GLN A 18 14.21 6.91 27.91
C GLN A 18 12.94 7.09 28.74
N MET A 19 11.81 7.51 28.10
CA MET A 19 10.53 7.63 28.81
C MET A 19 10.07 6.28 29.40
N ALA A 20 10.19 5.19 28.63
CA ALA A 20 9.85 3.86 29.11
C ALA A 20 10.74 3.38 30.26
N GLN A 21 12.02 3.74 30.25
CA GLN A 21 12.97 3.46 31.35
C GLN A 21 12.59 4.22 32.62
N GLU A 22 12.19 5.48 32.52
CA GLU A 22 11.71 6.29 33.66
C GLU A 22 10.44 5.72 34.29
N GLU A 23 9.60 5.06 33.47
CA GLU A 23 8.41 4.31 33.92
C GLU A 23 8.74 2.88 34.43
N GLY A 24 10.01 2.45 34.40
CA GLY A 24 10.44 1.12 34.83
C GLY A 24 9.96 -0.03 33.92
N ARG A 25 9.69 0.24 32.62
CA ARG A 25 9.12 -0.74 31.68
C ARG A 25 10.17 -1.46 30.84
N PHE A 26 11.00 -0.71 30.13
CA PHE A 26 12.12 -1.20 29.31
C PHE A 26 13.05 -0.03 28.96
N ASN A 27 14.26 -0.34 28.50
CA ASN A 27 15.28 0.64 28.10
C ASN A 27 15.73 0.43 26.64
N PHE A 28 16.70 1.20 26.18
CA PHE A 28 17.22 1.13 24.81
C PHE A 28 17.92 -0.20 24.52
N ASP A 29 18.62 -0.79 25.50
CA ASP A 29 19.31 -2.09 25.33
C ASP A 29 18.28 -3.22 25.14
N ASP A 30 17.14 -3.16 25.83
CA ASP A 30 16.03 -4.11 25.63
C ASP A 30 15.47 -4.03 24.20
N ILE A 31 15.37 -2.83 23.63
CA ILE A 31 14.95 -2.64 22.24
C ILE A 31 15.97 -3.25 21.28
N CYS A 32 17.27 -3.02 21.54
CA CYS A 32 18.36 -3.58 20.72
C CYS A 32 18.38 -5.11 20.80
N ALA A 33 18.23 -5.68 21.98
CA ALA A 33 18.14 -7.12 22.17
C ALA A 33 16.95 -7.71 21.42
N ALA A 34 15.76 -7.14 21.59
CA ALA A 34 14.53 -7.60 20.94
C ALA A 34 14.60 -7.58 19.41
N ILE A 35 15.23 -6.57 18.81
CA ILE A 35 15.39 -6.54 17.34
C ILE A 35 16.47 -7.54 16.87
N SER A 36 17.56 -7.72 17.61
CA SER A 36 18.62 -8.68 17.30
C SER A 36 18.08 -10.10 17.31
N ASP A 37 17.43 -10.52 18.39
CA ASP A 37 16.78 -11.83 18.51
C ASP A 37 15.78 -12.10 17.38
N LYS A 38 15.00 -11.08 17.03
CA LYS A 38 14.03 -11.16 15.94
C LYS A 38 14.70 -11.35 14.59
N LEU A 39 15.80 -10.65 14.32
CA LEU A 39 16.53 -10.76 13.06
C LEU A 39 17.23 -12.12 12.96
N GLU A 40 17.88 -12.59 14.00
CA GLU A 40 18.52 -13.91 14.03
C GLU A 40 17.49 -15.02 13.77
N ARG A 41 16.39 -15.03 14.50
CA ARG A 41 15.33 -16.02 14.34
C ARG A 41 14.70 -16.03 12.95
N ARG A 42 14.54 -14.85 12.33
CA ARG A 42 13.90 -14.71 11.01
C ARG A 42 14.85 -14.89 9.82
N HIS A 43 16.16 -14.92 10.06
CA HIS A 43 17.17 -15.09 9.02
C HIS A 43 18.11 -16.27 9.33
N PRO A 44 17.56 -17.50 9.54
CA PRO A 44 18.36 -18.67 9.86
C PRO A 44 19.33 -19.07 8.74
N HIS A 45 19.16 -18.54 7.53
CA HIS A 45 20.08 -18.70 6.40
C HIS A 45 21.30 -17.76 6.49
N ILE A 46 21.31 -16.77 7.40
CA ILE A 46 22.43 -15.86 7.65
C ILE A 46 23.08 -16.19 8.99
N PHE A 47 22.30 -16.42 10.03
CA PHE A 47 22.76 -16.58 11.41
C PHE A 47 22.74 -18.03 11.91
N GLY A 48 22.21 -18.98 11.12
CA GLY A 48 22.11 -20.40 11.44
C GLY A 48 22.63 -21.29 10.31
N ASP A 49 22.45 -22.60 10.45
CA ASP A 49 22.92 -23.63 9.51
C ASP A 49 22.02 -23.85 8.29
N ALA A 50 20.94 -23.07 8.16
CA ALA A 50 19.98 -23.25 7.09
C ALA A 50 20.46 -22.59 5.79
N SER A 51 20.71 -23.38 4.73
CA SER A 51 20.97 -22.84 3.39
C SER A 51 19.67 -22.46 2.68
N ALA A 52 19.70 -21.37 1.92
CA ALA A 52 18.63 -20.98 1.02
C ALA A 52 19.17 -20.92 -0.40
N GLY A 53 18.54 -21.69 -1.31
CA GLY A 53 18.97 -21.78 -2.70
C GLY A 53 18.58 -20.59 -3.57
N ASN A 54 17.50 -19.87 -3.20
CA ASN A 54 16.99 -18.71 -3.95
C ASN A 54 16.12 -17.79 -3.08
N SER A 55 15.79 -16.60 -3.62
CA SER A 55 14.99 -15.61 -2.92
C SER A 55 13.54 -16.05 -2.62
N ALA A 56 12.96 -16.92 -3.43
CA ALA A 56 11.61 -17.43 -3.23
C ALA A 56 11.53 -18.37 -2.02
N GLU A 57 12.55 -19.21 -1.82
CA GLU A 57 12.66 -20.08 -0.65
C GLU A 57 12.84 -19.28 0.64
N VAL A 58 13.64 -18.20 0.59
CA VAL A 58 13.80 -17.26 1.72
C VAL A 58 12.46 -16.66 2.11
N LEU A 59 11.68 -16.17 1.13
CA LEU A 59 10.37 -15.57 1.37
C LEU A 59 9.36 -16.59 1.93
N ALA A 60 9.32 -17.80 1.38
CA ALA A 60 8.43 -18.86 1.86
C ALA A 60 8.75 -19.23 3.32
N ARG A 61 10.03 -19.43 3.64
CA ARG A 61 10.48 -19.72 5.01
C ARG A 61 10.16 -18.57 5.97
N TRP A 62 10.37 -17.34 5.55
CA TRP A 62 10.05 -16.17 6.35
C TRP A 62 8.56 -16.06 6.71
N GLU A 63 7.69 -16.38 5.75
CA GLU A 63 6.24 -16.46 6.00
C GLU A 63 5.87 -17.61 6.95
N GLN A 64 6.54 -18.77 6.85
CA GLN A 64 6.36 -19.89 7.79
C GLN A 64 6.77 -19.51 9.21
N ILE A 65 7.94 -18.87 9.40
CA ILE A 65 8.40 -18.41 10.69
C ILE A 65 7.41 -17.41 11.31
N LYS A 66 6.93 -16.44 10.53
CA LYS A 66 5.92 -15.51 11.00
C LYS A 66 4.59 -16.20 11.35
N SER A 67 4.22 -17.25 10.63
CA SER A 67 3.02 -18.02 10.94
C SER A 67 3.15 -18.75 12.28
N ALA A 68 4.30 -19.37 12.52
CA ALA A 68 4.63 -20.02 13.80
C ALA A 68 4.64 -19.03 14.98
N GLU A 69 5.29 -17.87 14.82
CA GLU A 69 5.31 -16.80 15.82
C GLU A 69 3.88 -16.30 16.20
N ARG A 70 2.94 -16.29 15.25
CA ARG A 70 1.55 -15.95 15.53
C ARG A 70 0.82 -17.04 16.33
N ALA A 71 1.05 -18.31 15.96
CA ALA A 71 0.48 -19.43 16.69
C ALA A 71 0.90 -19.46 18.17
N GLU A 72 2.18 -19.13 18.44
CA GLU A 72 2.69 -19.01 19.81
C GLU A 72 2.04 -17.88 20.61
N LYS A 73 1.60 -16.81 19.95
CA LYS A 73 0.94 -15.65 20.57
C LYS A 73 -0.54 -15.83 20.86
N SER A 74 -1.08 -17.05 20.77
CA SER A 74 -2.51 -17.36 20.96
C SER A 74 -3.42 -16.52 20.05
N GLN A 75 -2.97 -16.20 18.85
CA GLN A 75 -3.78 -15.50 17.86
C GLN A 75 -4.75 -16.47 17.21
N HIS A 76 -6.03 -16.11 17.24
CA HIS A 76 -7.14 -17.00 16.81
C HIS A 76 -7.61 -16.68 15.38
N SER A 77 -7.29 -15.50 14.86
CA SER A 77 -7.67 -15.07 13.52
C SER A 77 -6.46 -14.92 12.59
N ALA A 78 -6.61 -15.31 11.33
CA ALA A 78 -5.62 -15.01 10.29
C ALA A 78 -5.36 -13.50 10.14
N LEU A 79 -6.29 -12.66 10.59
CA LEU A 79 -6.22 -11.20 10.49
C LEU A 79 -5.61 -10.52 11.72
N ASP A 80 -5.29 -11.28 12.77
CA ASP A 80 -4.63 -10.73 13.95
C ASP A 80 -3.26 -10.11 13.59
N ASP A 81 -2.81 -9.09 14.36
CA ASP A 81 -1.57 -8.36 14.15
C ASP A 81 -1.46 -7.60 12.81
N ILE A 82 -2.57 -7.33 12.13
CA ILE A 82 -2.54 -6.39 11.01
C ILE A 82 -2.58 -4.96 11.57
N PRO A 83 -1.51 -4.15 11.43
CA PRO A 83 -1.48 -2.82 12.01
C PRO A 83 -2.62 -1.94 11.47
N LEU A 84 -3.30 -1.23 12.37
CA LEU A 84 -4.42 -0.34 12.03
C LEU A 84 -3.95 0.97 11.37
N ASN A 85 -2.71 1.37 11.63
CA ASN A 85 -2.10 2.60 11.14
C ASN A 85 -1.43 2.48 9.76
N LEU A 86 -1.62 1.37 9.06
CA LEU A 86 -1.15 1.25 7.67
C LEU A 86 -2.00 2.13 6.75
N PRO A 87 -1.42 2.71 5.66
CA PRO A 87 -2.19 3.27 4.56
C PRO A 87 -3.24 2.28 4.06
N ALA A 88 -4.42 2.77 3.71
CA ALA A 88 -5.60 1.92 3.46
C ALA A 88 -5.35 0.82 2.40
N LEU A 89 -4.74 1.16 1.27
CA LEU A 89 -4.44 0.18 0.22
C LEU A 89 -3.40 -0.85 0.66
N MET A 90 -2.41 -0.45 1.46
CA MET A 90 -1.45 -1.40 2.06
C MET A 90 -2.13 -2.33 3.05
N ARG A 91 -3.07 -1.81 3.85
CA ARG A 91 -3.82 -2.61 4.82
C ARG A 91 -4.72 -3.61 4.10
N ALA A 92 -5.46 -3.19 3.08
CA ALA A 92 -6.29 -4.06 2.23
C ALA A 92 -5.45 -5.18 1.59
N HIS A 93 -4.31 -4.86 0.97
CA HIS A 93 -3.39 -5.85 0.41
C HIS A 93 -2.93 -6.87 1.47
N LYS A 94 -2.63 -6.41 2.70
CA LYS A 94 -2.18 -7.29 3.78
C LYS A 94 -3.29 -8.20 4.30
N ILE A 95 -4.53 -7.70 4.40
CA ILE A 95 -5.71 -8.49 4.74
C ILE A 95 -5.88 -9.60 3.70
N GLN A 96 -5.93 -9.27 2.41
CA GLN A 96 -6.12 -10.20 1.31
C GLN A 96 -5.01 -11.26 1.25
N LYS A 97 -3.75 -10.86 1.43
CA LYS A 97 -2.61 -11.80 1.51
C LYS A 97 -2.76 -12.78 2.68
N ARG A 98 -3.32 -12.35 3.80
CA ARG A 98 -3.58 -13.22 4.96
C ARG A 98 -4.72 -14.20 4.70
N CYS A 99 -5.80 -13.74 4.07
CA CYS A 99 -6.91 -14.60 3.64
C CYS A 99 -6.45 -15.65 2.63
N SER A 100 -5.66 -15.24 1.63
CA SER A 100 -5.05 -16.13 0.65
C SER A 100 -4.21 -17.24 1.30
N ALA A 101 -3.43 -16.91 2.33
CA ALA A 101 -2.57 -17.88 3.02
C ALA A 101 -3.34 -18.99 3.76
N VAL A 102 -4.62 -18.80 4.05
CA VAL A 102 -5.50 -19.82 4.66
C VAL A 102 -6.46 -20.46 3.65
N GLY A 103 -6.21 -20.22 2.33
CA GLY A 103 -7.00 -20.82 1.25
C GLY A 103 -8.23 -20.01 0.82
N PHE A 104 -8.47 -18.83 1.40
CA PHE A 104 -9.55 -17.93 0.97
C PHE A 104 -9.05 -16.99 -0.14
N ASP A 105 -8.98 -17.51 -1.35
CA ASP A 105 -8.52 -16.77 -2.55
C ASP A 105 -9.02 -17.43 -3.85
N TRP A 106 -9.11 -16.64 -4.92
CA TRP A 106 -9.35 -17.18 -6.26
C TRP A 106 -8.07 -17.75 -6.86
N THR A 107 -8.21 -18.85 -7.62
CA THR A 107 -7.08 -19.54 -8.24
C THR A 107 -6.70 -18.98 -9.61
N SER A 108 -7.53 -18.08 -10.18
CA SER A 108 -7.31 -17.48 -11.49
C SER A 108 -7.75 -16.01 -11.50
N LEU A 109 -7.30 -15.29 -12.53
CA LEU A 109 -7.58 -13.85 -12.67
C LEU A 109 -9.03 -13.55 -13.10
N GLY A 110 -9.70 -14.47 -13.80
CA GLY A 110 -11.06 -14.27 -14.30
C GLY A 110 -12.05 -13.83 -13.23
N PRO A 111 -12.28 -14.64 -12.18
CA PRO A 111 -13.18 -14.26 -11.09
C PRO A 111 -12.80 -12.99 -10.35
N VAL A 112 -11.50 -12.65 -10.28
CA VAL A 112 -11.03 -11.39 -9.69
C VAL A 112 -11.48 -10.19 -10.51
N LEU A 113 -11.40 -10.29 -11.85
CA LEU A 113 -11.89 -9.25 -12.76
C LEU A 113 -13.42 -9.14 -12.73
N GLU A 114 -14.12 -10.28 -12.70
CA GLU A 114 -15.58 -10.33 -12.56
C GLU A 114 -16.02 -9.58 -11.29
N LYS A 115 -15.31 -9.80 -10.15
CA LYS A 115 -15.65 -9.08 -8.91
C LYS A 115 -15.42 -7.56 -9.02
N VAL A 116 -14.36 -7.11 -9.72
CA VAL A 116 -14.16 -5.66 -9.95
C VAL A 116 -15.32 -5.07 -10.77
N HIS A 117 -15.81 -5.79 -11.79
CA HIS A 117 -16.94 -5.32 -12.59
C HIS A 117 -18.23 -5.30 -11.76
N GLU A 118 -18.47 -6.31 -10.94
CA GLU A 118 -19.61 -6.36 -10.01
C GLU A 118 -19.62 -5.13 -9.09
N GLU A 119 -18.49 -4.79 -8.46
CA GLU A 119 -18.39 -3.61 -7.59
C GLU A 119 -18.60 -2.29 -8.35
N ILE A 120 -18.18 -2.21 -9.62
CA ILE A 120 -18.46 -1.04 -10.47
C ILE A 120 -19.98 -0.91 -10.68
N ASP A 121 -20.66 -2.02 -10.97
CA ASP A 121 -22.09 -2.04 -11.21
C ASP A 121 -22.89 -1.67 -9.94
N GLU A 122 -22.42 -2.12 -8.75
CA GLU A 122 -23.01 -1.78 -7.45
C GLU A 122 -22.85 -0.30 -7.14
N VAL A 123 -21.65 0.28 -7.31
CA VAL A 123 -21.44 1.74 -7.19
C VAL A 123 -22.37 2.51 -8.14
N MET A 124 -22.47 2.08 -9.41
CA MET A 124 -23.32 2.74 -10.40
C MET A 124 -24.80 2.61 -10.06
N HIS A 125 -25.22 1.46 -9.50
CA HIS A 125 -26.59 1.25 -9.05
C HIS A 125 -26.95 2.24 -7.94
N GLU A 126 -26.14 2.38 -6.90
CA GLU A 126 -26.39 3.31 -5.79
C GLU A 126 -26.31 4.78 -6.24
N ALA A 127 -25.36 5.13 -7.12
CA ALA A 127 -25.22 6.49 -7.64
C ALA A 127 -26.41 6.94 -8.52
N GLN A 128 -27.14 6.02 -9.14
CA GLN A 128 -28.27 6.30 -10.04
C GLN A 128 -29.64 6.26 -9.34
N GLN A 129 -29.70 6.02 -8.02
CA GLN A 129 -30.95 6.05 -7.28
C GLN A 129 -31.59 7.45 -7.32
N ALA A 130 -32.92 7.52 -7.33
CA ALA A 130 -33.67 8.78 -7.31
C ALA A 130 -33.35 9.64 -6.07
N VAL A 131 -32.99 8.97 -4.96
CA VAL A 131 -32.44 9.56 -3.73
C VAL A 131 -31.21 8.75 -3.40
N VAL A 132 -30.04 9.36 -3.53
CA VAL A 132 -28.76 8.71 -3.24
C VAL A 132 -28.60 8.56 -1.73
N ASP A 133 -28.33 7.34 -1.29
CA ASP A 133 -27.88 7.04 0.07
C ASP A 133 -26.35 7.16 0.12
N GLU A 134 -25.85 8.27 0.67
CA GLU A 134 -24.41 8.55 0.72
C GLU A 134 -23.62 7.47 1.48
N ALA A 135 -24.20 6.89 2.52
CA ALA A 135 -23.53 5.86 3.32
C ALA A 135 -23.35 4.56 2.52
N LYS A 136 -24.37 4.16 1.77
CA LYS A 136 -24.26 3.00 0.88
C LYS A 136 -23.32 3.24 -0.27
N LEU A 137 -23.39 4.42 -0.90
CA LEU A 137 -22.46 4.77 -1.98
C LEU A 137 -21.00 4.77 -1.49
N GLU A 138 -20.72 5.21 -0.25
CA GLU A 138 -19.40 5.13 0.35
C GLU A 138 -18.97 3.67 0.60
N GLU A 139 -19.90 2.80 1.04
CA GLU A 139 -19.68 1.36 1.25
C GLU A 139 -19.26 0.69 -0.07
N GLU A 140 -20.07 0.81 -1.14
CA GLU A 140 -19.78 0.22 -2.45
C GLU A 140 -18.47 0.76 -3.06
N MET A 141 -18.21 2.06 -2.90
CA MET A 141 -16.93 2.63 -3.33
C MET A 141 -15.75 2.02 -2.55
N GLY A 142 -15.93 1.73 -1.27
CA GLY A 142 -14.94 1.03 -0.44
C GLY A 142 -14.66 -0.38 -0.96
N ASP A 143 -15.70 -1.12 -1.34
CA ASP A 143 -15.62 -2.49 -1.86
C ASP A 143 -14.97 -2.50 -3.25
N LEU A 144 -15.29 -1.57 -4.12
CA LEU A 144 -14.59 -1.38 -5.40
C LEU A 144 -13.10 -1.13 -5.22
N LEU A 145 -12.70 -0.27 -4.28
CA LEU A 145 -11.29 -0.02 -3.98
C LEU A 145 -10.61 -1.28 -3.44
N PHE A 146 -11.29 -2.04 -2.57
CA PHE A 146 -10.79 -3.30 -2.02
C PHE A 146 -10.62 -4.37 -3.12
N ALA A 147 -11.60 -4.53 -4.01
CA ALA A 147 -11.53 -5.43 -5.17
C ALA A 147 -10.38 -5.05 -6.13
N THR A 148 -10.18 -3.74 -6.37
CA THR A 148 -9.07 -3.23 -7.18
C THR A 148 -7.70 -3.54 -6.56
N VAL A 149 -7.56 -3.46 -5.23
CA VAL A 149 -6.34 -3.89 -4.53
C VAL A 149 -6.10 -5.38 -4.70
N ASN A 150 -7.16 -6.19 -4.67
CA ASN A 150 -7.05 -7.63 -4.90
C ASN A 150 -6.60 -7.96 -6.33
N LEU A 151 -7.14 -7.28 -7.32
CA LEU A 151 -6.68 -7.37 -8.71
C LEU A 151 -5.19 -7.03 -8.81
N SER A 152 -4.76 -5.93 -8.19
CA SER A 152 -3.34 -5.54 -8.15
C SER A 152 -2.46 -6.63 -7.54
N ARG A 153 -2.93 -7.28 -6.45
CA ARG A 153 -2.23 -8.37 -5.79
C ARG A 153 -2.07 -9.58 -6.71
N HIS A 154 -3.12 -10.00 -7.41
CA HIS A 154 -3.08 -11.11 -8.38
C HIS A 154 -2.15 -10.83 -9.56
N LEU A 155 -2.02 -9.56 -9.96
CA LEU A 155 -1.08 -9.11 -10.98
C LEU A 155 0.36 -8.89 -10.45
N GLY A 156 0.63 -9.16 -9.17
CA GLY A 156 1.93 -8.93 -8.55
C GLY A 156 2.30 -7.45 -8.36
N VAL A 157 1.33 -6.56 -8.46
CA VAL A 157 1.51 -5.10 -8.33
C VAL A 157 1.15 -4.65 -6.91
N LYS A 158 1.95 -3.78 -6.33
CA LYS A 158 1.65 -3.12 -5.05
C LYS A 158 0.78 -1.90 -5.30
N ALA A 159 -0.52 -1.98 -4.99
CA ALA A 159 -1.51 -0.93 -5.26
C ALA A 159 -1.10 0.44 -4.71
N GLU A 160 -0.65 0.52 -3.46
CA GLU A 160 -0.16 1.78 -2.84
C GLU A 160 0.96 2.43 -3.65
N THR A 161 1.99 1.65 -4.01
CA THR A 161 3.13 2.14 -4.80
C THR A 161 2.71 2.54 -6.21
N ALA A 162 1.80 1.79 -6.82
CA ALA A 162 1.29 2.09 -8.15
C ALA A 162 0.51 3.42 -8.16
N LEU A 163 -0.35 3.64 -7.16
CA LEU A 163 -1.11 4.88 -7.02
C LEU A 163 -0.20 6.08 -6.72
N GLN A 164 0.81 5.93 -5.85
CA GLN A 164 1.80 6.97 -5.59
C GLN A 164 2.54 7.38 -6.89
N LYS A 165 2.96 6.40 -7.71
CA LYS A 165 3.59 6.69 -9.01
C LYS A 165 2.64 7.37 -9.98
N ALA A 166 1.36 7.00 -9.97
CA ALA A 166 0.34 7.64 -10.80
C ALA A 166 0.13 9.10 -10.37
N ASN A 167 0.07 9.39 -9.06
CA ASN A 167 -0.03 10.74 -8.52
C ASN A 167 1.16 11.61 -8.97
N ILE A 168 2.39 11.13 -8.77
CA ILE A 168 3.61 11.87 -9.19
C ILE A 168 3.59 12.14 -10.70
N LYS A 169 3.19 11.15 -11.49
CA LYS A 169 3.09 11.32 -12.95
C LYS A 169 2.03 12.36 -13.32
N PHE A 170 0.86 12.31 -12.68
CA PHE A 170 -0.21 13.28 -12.92
C PHE A 170 0.22 14.69 -12.54
N GLU A 171 0.78 14.88 -11.34
CA GLU A 171 1.26 16.19 -10.87
C GLU A 171 2.33 16.78 -11.81
N ARG A 172 3.29 15.96 -12.25
CA ARG A 172 4.31 16.41 -13.19
C ARG A 172 3.70 16.90 -14.52
N ARG A 173 2.76 16.12 -15.07
CA ARG A 173 2.07 16.48 -16.32
C ARG A 173 1.24 17.74 -16.16
N PHE A 174 0.51 17.83 -15.05
CA PHE A 174 -0.37 18.97 -14.81
C PHE A 174 0.44 20.27 -14.65
N ARG A 175 1.56 20.24 -13.94
CA ARG A 175 2.49 21.37 -13.87
C ARG A 175 3.02 21.78 -15.25
N GLU A 176 3.22 20.85 -16.15
CA GLU A 176 3.63 21.16 -17.52
C GLU A 176 2.48 21.78 -18.33
N VAL A 177 1.24 21.34 -18.12
CA VAL A 177 0.03 21.99 -18.67
C VAL A 177 -0.04 23.44 -18.21
N GLU A 178 0.08 23.70 -16.90
CA GLU A 178 0.10 25.06 -16.34
C GLU A 178 1.20 25.92 -16.97
N ARG A 179 2.40 25.38 -17.17
CA ARG A 179 3.52 26.07 -17.80
C ARG A 179 3.22 26.43 -19.27
N ILE A 180 2.65 25.51 -20.02
CA ILE A 180 2.29 25.74 -21.44
C ILE A 180 1.20 26.80 -21.55
N VAL A 181 0.14 26.71 -20.74
CA VAL A 181 -0.96 27.68 -20.70
C VAL A 181 -0.43 29.08 -20.38
N ALA A 182 0.38 29.20 -19.34
CA ALA A 182 1.01 30.47 -18.97
C ALA A 182 1.93 31.02 -20.10
N SER A 183 2.67 30.17 -20.80
CA SER A 183 3.53 30.60 -21.93
C SER A 183 2.72 31.15 -23.13
N ARG A 184 1.45 30.76 -23.23
CA ARG A 184 0.50 31.27 -24.25
C ARG A 184 -0.19 32.57 -23.81
N GLY A 185 0.17 33.11 -22.62
CA GLY A 185 -0.44 34.31 -22.05
C GLY A 185 -1.87 34.08 -21.53
N LEU A 186 -2.24 32.83 -21.25
CA LEU A 186 -3.55 32.42 -20.74
C LEU A 186 -3.46 32.08 -19.26
N GLU A 187 -4.59 32.20 -18.56
CA GLU A 187 -4.76 31.72 -17.18
C GLU A 187 -5.59 30.43 -17.19
N MET A 188 -5.25 29.47 -16.30
CA MET A 188 -5.95 28.20 -16.18
C MET A 188 -7.47 28.39 -15.94
N SER A 189 -7.85 29.41 -15.18
CA SER A 189 -9.25 29.77 -14.91
C SER A 189 -10.00 30.36 -16.11
N GLY A 190 -9.28 30.74 -17.14
CA GLY A 190 -9.83 31.42 -18.34
C GLY A 190 -9.97 30.51 -19.55
N ILE A 191 -9.61 29.24 -19.45
CA ILE A 191 -9.72 28.26 -20.55
C ILE A 191 -10.73 27.16 -20.17
N ASP A 192 -11.44 26.64 -21.17
CA ASP A 192 -12.38 25.54 -21.00
C ASP A 192 -11.67 24.17 -20.90
N LEU A 193 -12.43 23.15 -20.56
CA LEU A 193 -11.93 21.79 -20.38
C LEU A 193 -11.34 21.23 -21.68
N ASP A 194 -11.94 21.53 -22.83
CA ASP A 194 -11.49 21.01 -24.12
C ASP A 194 -10.09 21.56 -24.48
N ALA A 195 -9.87 22.87 -24.26
CA ALA A 195 -8.57 23.48 -24.44
C ALA A 195 -7.52 22.95 -23.44
N MET A 196 -7.91 22.67 -22.19
CA MET A 196 -7.03 22.01 -21.22
C MET A 196 -6.65 20.60 -21.67
N GLU A 197 -7.60 19.82 -22.18
CA GLU A 197 -7.38 18.47 -22.69
C GLU A 197 -6.46 18.46 -23.91
N GLU A 198 -6.57 19.42 -24.80
CA GLU A 198 -5.65 19.57 -25.95
C GLU A 198 -4.19 19.75 -25.46
N VAL A 199 -3.99 20.63 -24.48
CA VAL A 199 -2.65 20.85 -23.89
C VAL A 199 -2.19 19.59 -23.14
N TRP A 200 -3.07 18.90 -22.43
CA TRP A 200 -2.75 17.63 -21.76
C TRP A 200 -2.28 16.56 -22.76
N GLN A 201 -2.95 16.44 -23.90
CA GLN A 201 -2.55 15.51 -24.96
C GLN A 201 -1.20 15.92 -25.60
N GLU A 202 -0.93 17.23 -25.71
CA GLU A 202 0.39 17.73 -26.15
C GLU A 202 1.49 17.29 -25.19
N VAL A 203 1.31 17.48 -23.88
CA VAL A 203 2.26 17.03 -22.85
C VAL A 203 2.49 15.50 -22.92
N LYS A 204 1.44 14.71 -23.10
CA LYS A 204 1.56 13.25 -23.23
C LYS A 204 2.38 12.84 -24.46
N ARG A 205 2.19 13.52 -25.61
CA ARG A 205 2.99 13.24 -26.83
C ARG A 205 4.48 13.56 -26.63
N GLN A 206 4.79 14.70 -26.01
CA GLN A 206 6.18 15.08 -25.73
C GLN A 206 6.93 14.10 -24.84
N GLU A 207 6.22 13.39 -23.93
CA GLU A 207 6.81 12.33 -23.10
C GLU A 207 7.08 11.03 -23.85
N HIS A 208 6.35 10.74 -24.93
CA HIS A 208 6.55 9.53 -25.73
C HIS A 208 7.69 9.65 -26.74
N ASP A 209 8.09 10.88 -27.07
CA ASP A 209 9.14 11.16 -28.05
C ASP A 209 10.56 11.28 -27.40
N LEU A 210 10.65 11.07 -26.07
CA LEU A 210 11.88 11.03 -25.27
C LEU A 210 12.20 9.60 -24.83
#